data_8f2235af0005d9ef093868be43b2277c
#
_entry.id   8f2235af0005d9ef093868be43b2277c
#
_cell.length_a   1.000
_cell.length_b   1.000
_cell.length_c   1.000
_cell.angle_alpha   90.00
_cell.angle_beta   90.00
_cell.angle_gamma   90.00
#
_symmetry.space_group_name_H-M   'P 1'
#
loop_
_entity.id
_entity.type
_entity.pdbx_description
1 polymer ?
#
loop_
_entity_poly.entity_id
_entity_poly.type
_entity_poly.pdbx_seq_one_letter_code
_entity_poly.pdbx_strand_id
1 'polypeptide(L)'
;MSLVEKMQKSSNNPIHKLLRIVSNVEGHELKAVVGSFLFVIVLMSAYYILRPVRDAMASDWTDAEVSWLWTLNFFISTAVVALYGSLVSRFRLRLLVPSIYAIFALTFISFYALALTMADRTLVDKSFYVWVSVFSLFHISVFWSFMSDLFSKEQAGRLFGIIAAGASVGGLLGPSIPSFFSASLGTDNLMLLASAMLLVPIPIIFYLQSLKSSDLHNESLAAQTPQIKIGGNPFAGFKLFFSNPYLLAIGLFIFLYTGISSFVYFELKNLLSDLSRAERTAVWAQMDLAVNVLSIAVGLFATGRIVGKFGMPVTIALIPVLICAGLIVVAVSPFLGAVVALQVIRRAGNYAVTRPAREVLFTRVDREARFKAKPVIDIVAYRGGDMLMAWLFTGLTQGLGLGLAAVAAVGAGIAALWSIVGIYLGRWFERGET
;
A
#
# COMPACT_ATOMS: atom_id res chain seq x y z
N MET A 1 -39.90 20.88 -17.60
CA MET A 1 -39.26 20.93 -16.28
C MET A 1 -38.07 21.89 -16.38
N SER A 2 -38.14 23.05 -15.70
CA SER A 2 -37.16 24.12 -15.85
C SER A 2 -35.81 23.70 -15.21
N LEU A 3 -34.70 24.34 -15.62
CA LEU A 3 -33.38 24.13 -15.04
C LEU A 3 -33.38 24.35 -13.51
N VAL A 4 -34.25 25.25 -13.02
CA VAL A 4 -34.44 25.55 -11.60
C VAL A 4 -35.09 24.37 -10.86
N GLU A 5 -36.07 23.66 -11.46
CA GLU A 5 -36.68 22.47 -10.86
C GLU A 5 -35.74 21.28 -10.81
N LYS A 6 -34.84 21.12 -11.81
CA LYS A 6 -33.76 20.11 -11.78
C LYS A 6 -32.73 20.39 -10.68
N MET A 7 -32.38 21.64 -10.47
CA MET A 7 -31.46 22.06 -9.40
C MET A 7 -32.08 21.89 -8.00
N GLN A 8 -33.37 22.21 -7.81
CA GLN A 8 -34.07 21.99 -6.55
C GLN A 8 -34.29 20.51 -6.19
N LYS A 9 -34.54 19.64 -7.20
CA LYS A 9 -34.65 18.19 -6.98
C LYS A 9 -33.33 17.52 -6.62
N SER A 10 -32.21 18.03 -7.12
CA SER A 10 -30.85 17.61 -6.74
C SER A 10 -30.49 18.01 -5.29
N SER A 11 -30.99 19.16 -4.82
CA SER A 11 -30.75 19.70 -3.48
C SER A 11 -31.40 18.92 -2.34
N ASN A 12 -32.46 18.15 -2.61
CA ASN A 12 -33.21 17.38 -1.61
C ASN A 12 -32.75 15.93 -1.45
N ASN A 13 -31.73 15.47 -2.16
CA ASN A 13 -31.20 14.12 -1.98
C ASN A 13 -30.46 14.05 -0.63
N PRO A 14 -30.84 13.15 0.31
CA PRO A 14 -30.19 13.02 1.63
C PRO A 14 -28.70 12.76 1.52
N ILE A 15 -28.26 12.03 0.48
CA ILE A 15 -26.84 11.79 0.19
C ILE A 15 -26.12 13.09 -0.14
N HIS A 16 -26.72 13.93 -0.97
CA HIS A 16 -26.14 15.26 -1.33
C HIS A 16 -26.02 16.17 -0.10
N LYS A 17 -27.02 16.15 0.79
CA LYS A 17 -27.01 16.92 2.02
C LYS A 17 -25.91 16.46 2.99
N LEU A 18 -25.70 15.15 3.11
CA LEU A 18 -24.64 14.55 3.93
C LEU A 18 -23.24 14.89 3.36
N LEU A 19 -23.05 14.72 2.06
CA LEU A 19 -21.78 14.99 1.38
C LEU A 19 -21.41 16.47 1.42
N ARG A 20 -22.39 17.38 1.35
CA ARG A 20 -22.20 18.81 1.49
C ARG A 20 -21.77 19.21 2.89
N ILE A 21 -22.27 18.54 3.92
CA ILE A 21 -21.88 18.76 5.32
C ILE A 21 -20.44 18.27 5.57
N VAL A 22 -20.06 17.15 4.97
CA VAL A 22 -18.79 16.49 5.25
C VAL A 22 -17.61 17.06 4.43
N SER A 23 -17.84 17.50 3.18
CA SER A 23 -16.76 17.86 2.27
C SER A 23 -17.05 19.01 1.31
N ASN A 24 -18.12 19.74 1.52
CA ASN A 24 -18.48 20.90 0.69
C ASN A 24 -18.58 20.57 -0.82
N VAL A 25 -19.16 19.39 -1.16
CA VAL A 25 -19.35 18.93 -2.55
C VAL A 25 -20.42 19.78 -3.23
N GLU A 26 -20.08 20.35 -4.37
CA GLU A 26 -21.02 21.11 -5.21
C GLU A 26 -21.88 20.17 -6.06
N GLY A 27 -23.09 20.64 -6.43
CA GLY A 27 -24.07 19.76 -7.12
C GLY A 27 -23.57 19.20 -8.45
N HIS A 28 -22.77 19.97 -9.19
CA HIS A 28 -22.18 19.56 -10.46
C HIS A 28 -21.01 18.56 -10.30
N GLU A 29 -20.37 18.53 -9.13
CA GLU A 29 -19.25 17.62 -8.81
C GLU A 29 -19.72 16.23 -8.33
N LEU A 30 -20.97 16.12 -7.88
CA LEU A 30 -21.49 14.94 -7.19
C LEU A 30 -21.29 13.64 -7.98
N LYS A 31 -21.60 13.65 -9.27
CA LYS A 31 -21.45 12.46 -10.11
C LYS A 31 -19.99 12.03 -10.24
N ALA A 32 -19.07 12.98 -10.37
CA ALA A 32 -17.64 12.73 -10.46
C ALA A 32 -17.08 12.19 -9.13
N VAL A 33 -17.51 12.75 -8.00
CA VAL A 33 -17.12 12.27 -6.67
C VAL A 33 -17.62 10.85 -6.41
N VAL A 34 -18.90 10.56 -6.68
CA VAL A 34 -19.48 9.21 -6.50
C VAL A 34 -18.80 8.21 -7.42
N GLY A 35 -18.61 8.54 -8.69
CA GLY A 35 -17.89 7.67 -9.64
C GLY A 35 -16.45 7.38 -9.19
N SER A 36 -15.72 8.39 -8.73
CA SER A 36 -14.36 8.25 -8.21
C SER A 36 -14.31 7.42 -6.92
N PHE A 37 -15.28 7.62 -6.02
CA PHE A 37 -15.42 6.86 -4.79
C PHE A 37 -15.69 5.37 -5.06
N LEU A 38 -16.61 5.05 -5.98
CA LEU A 38 -16.91 3.67 -6.40
C LEU A 38 -15.71 3.04 -7.10
N PHE A 39 -15.00 3.79 -7.95
CA PHE A 39 -13.81 3.31 -8.61
C PHE A 39 -12.76 2.82 -7.60
N VAL A 40 -12.43 3.65 -6.60
CA VAL A 40 -11.41 3.25 -5.62
C VAL A 40 -11.88 2.13 -4.70
N ILE A 41 -13.18 2.03 -4.37
CA ILE A 41 -13.73 0.88 -3.63
C ILE A 41 -13.46 -0.41 -4.38
N VAL A 42 -13.86 -0.48 -5.64
CA VAL A 42 -13.70 -1.69 -6.46
C VAL A 42 -12.24 -2.04 -6.65
N LEU A 43 -11.40 -1.06 -6.92
CA LEU A 43 -9.96 -1.22 -7.10
C LEU A 43 -9.26 -1.79 -5.86
N MET A 44 -9.54 -1.20 -4.70
CA MET A 44 -8.97 -1.66 -3.43
C MET A 44 -9.53 -3.01 -3.02
N SER A 45 -10.82 -3.27 -3.27
CA SER A 45 -11.41 -4.58 -3.01
C SER A 45 -10.75 -5.68 -3.86
N ALA A 46 -10.54 -5.45 -5.15
CA ALA A 46 -9.84 -6.39 -6.02
C ALA A 46 -8.41 -6.67 -5.54
N TYR A 47 -7.66 -5.64 -5.16
CA TYR A 47 -6.32 -5.79 -4.60
C TYR A 47 -6.31 -6.61 -3.31
N TYR A 48 -7.23 -6.34 -2.38
CA TYR A 48 -7.30 -7.05 -1.10
C TYR A 48 -7.92 -8.46 -1.20
N ILE A 49 -8.47 -8.84 -2.36
CA ILE A 49 -8.77 -10.25 -2.69
C ILE A 49 -7.50 -10.95 -3.21
N LEU A 50 -6.75 -10.33 -4.14
CA LEU A 50 -5.55 -10.92 -4.74
C LEU A 50 -4.41 -11.09 -3.74
N ARG A 51 -4.26 -10.15 -2.81
CA ARG A 51 -3.14 -10.14 -1.86
C ARG A 51 -3.10 -11.36 -0.94
N PRO A 52 -4.17 -11.75 -0.22
CA PRO A 52 -4.20 -12.96 0.59
C PRO A 52 -3.93 -14.24 -0.22
N VAL A 53 -4.46 -14.32 -1.46
CA VAL A 53 -4.20 -15.43 -2.38
C VAL A 53 -2.70 -15.54 -2.68
N ARG A 54 -2.06 -14.41 -3.02
CA ARG A 54 -0.62 -14.33 -3.24
C ARG A 54 0.17 -14.75 -2.00
N ASP A 55 -0.17 -14.18 -0.83
CA ASP A 55 0.59 -14.42 0.40
C ASP A 55 0.43 -15.86 0.89
N ALA A 56 -0.71 -16.50 0.65
CA ALA A 56 -0.93 -17.92 0.94
C ALA A 56 -0.04 -18.86 0.11
N MET A 57 0.29 -18.50 -1.12
CA MET A 57 1.18 -19.29 -1.99
C MET A 57 2.63 -19.31 -1.46
N ALA A 58 3.07 -18.26 -0.77
CA ALA A 58 4.44 -18.17 -0.27
C ALA A 58 4.79 -19.26 0.74
N SER A 59 3.80 -19.84 1.42
CA SER A 59 3.99 -20.96 2.35
C SER A 59 4.26 -22.31 1.67
N ASP A 60 4.07 -22.40 0.35
CA ASP A 60 4.42 -23.59 -0.42
C ASP A 60 5.92 -23.64 -0.78
N TRP A 61 6.66 -22.53 -0.56
CA TRP A 61 8.04 -22.37 -1.01
C TRP A 61 9.00 -22.19 0.16
N THR A 62 10.24 -22.61 -0.07
CA THR A 62 11.34 -22.39 0.87
C THR A 62 11.64 -20.90 1.06
N ASP A 63 12.35 -20.57 2.14
CA ASP A 63 12.75 -19.19 2.40
C ASP A 63 13.65 -18.64 1.28
N ALA A 64 14.56 -19.48 0.73
CA ALA A 64 15.41 -19.10 -0.39
C ALA A 64 14.60 -18.78 -1.65
N GLU A 65 13.60 -19.59 -1.98
CA GLU A 65 12.73 -19.34 -3.13
C GLU A 65 11.97 -18.02 -3.00
N VAL A 66 11.41 -17.74 -1.82
CA VAL A 66 10.72 -16.46 -1.56
C VAL A 66 11.70 -15.29 -1.63
N SER A 67 12.92 -15.43 -1.12
CA SER A 67 13.97 -14.39 -1.19
C SER A 67 14.38 -14.11 -2.64
N TRP A 68 14.46 -15.14 -3.49
CA TRP A 68 14.65 -14.98 -4.93
C TRP A 68 13.48 -14.26 -5.60
N LEU A 69 12.23 -14.59 -5.24
CA LEU A 69 11.05 -13.90 -5.76
C LEU A 69 11.04 -12.41 -5.34
N TRP A 70 11.52 -12.07 -4.15
CA TRP A 70 11.63 -10.67 -3.70
C TRP A 70 12.75 -9.94 -4.43
N THR A 71 13.86 -10.62 -4.70
CA THR A 71 14.94 -10.09 -5.54
C THR A 71 14.44 -9.80 -6.96
N LEU A 72 13.74 -10.75 -7.57
CA LEU A 72 13.14 -10.60 -8.89
C LEU A 72 12.10 -9.46 -8.90
N ASN A 73 11.25 -9.40 -7.87
CA ASN A 73 10.27 -8.33 -7.71
C ASN A 73 10.92 -6.93 -7.60
N PHE A 74 12.06 -6.81 -6.93
CA PHE A 74 12.82 -5.56 -6.88
C PHE A 74 13.21 -5.07 -8.28
N PHE A 75 13.81 -5.93 -9.10
CA PHE A 75 14.23 -5.56 -10.45
C PHE A 75 13.05 -5.33 -11.40
N ILE A 76 12.06 -6.23 -11.41
CA ILE A 76 10.88 -6.09 -12.28
C ILE A 76 10.09 -4.85 -11.91
N SER A 77 9.83 -4.60 -10.62
CA SER A 77 9.11 -3.41 -10.17
C SER A 77 9.82 -2.13 -10.58
N THR A 78 11.14 -2.08 -10.44
CA THR A 78 11.96 -0.92 -10.85
C THR A 78 11.85 -0.68 -12.35
N ALA A 79 11.97 -1.73 -13.16
CA ALA A 79 11.85 -1.64 -14.62
C ALA A 79 10.45 -1.20 -15.05
N VAL A 80 9.39 -1.78 -14.45
CA VAL A 80 8.00 -1.45 -14.80
C VAL A 80 7.63 -0.02 -14.37
N VAL A 81 8.13 0.47 -13.24
CA VAL A 81 7.95 1.87 -12.82
C VAL A 81 8.64 2.83 -13.79
N ALA A 82 9.86 2.52 -14.23
CA ALA A 82 10.57 3.32 -15.24
C ALA A 82 9.84 3.33 -16.58
N LEU A 83 9.32 2.17 -17.01
CA LEU A 83 8.50 2.04 -18.21
C LEU A 83 7.21 2.87 -18.11
N TYR A 84 6.51 2.79 -16.98
CA TYR A 84 5.31 3.59 -16.73
C TYR A 84 5.59 5.09 -16.82
N GLY A 85 6.65 5.58 -16.21
CA GLY A 85 7.07 6.99 -16.34
C GLY A 85 7.30 7.42 -17.80
N SER A 86 7.89 6.54 -18.60
CA SER A 86 8.08 6.76 -20.04
C SER A 86 6.74 6.76 -20.81
N LEU A 87 5.80 5.87 -20.45
CA LEU A 87 4.50 5.79 -21.11
C LEU A 87 3.62 7.01 -20.78
N VAL A 88 3.62 7.48 -19.52
CA VAL A 88 2.86 8.69 -19.12
C VAL A 88 3.32 9.93 -19.88
N SER A 89 4.60 10.03 -20.22
CA SER A 89 5.12 11.16 -21.01
C SER A 89 4.76 11.12 -22.48
N ARG A 90 4.37 9.94 -23.03
CA ARG A 90 4.12 9.73 -24.46
C ARG A 90 2.65 9.54 -24.81
N PHE A 91 1.86 8.96 -23.90
CA PHE A 91 0.47 8.61 -24.15
C PHE A 91 -0.49 9.47 -23.37
N ARG A 92 -1.68 9.71 -23.93
CA ARG A 92 -2.76 10.42 -23.24
C ARG A 92 -3.30 9.56 -22.10
N LEU A 93 -3.42 10.12 -20.89
CA LEU A 93 -3.97 9.44 -19.72
C LEU A 93 -5.35 8.81 -19.97
N ARG A 94 -6.12 9.42 -20.88
CA ARG A 94 -7.45 8.92 -21.29
C ARG A 94 -7.43 7.46 -21.75
N LEU A 95 -6.41 7.03 -22.47
CA LEU A 95 -6.27 5.66 -22.97
C LEU A 95 -5.35 4.83 -22.06
N LEU A 96 -4.31 5.46 -21.51
CA LEU A 96 -3.31 4.77 -20.71
C LEU A 96 -3.92 4.16 -19.43
N VAL A 97 -4.74 4.91 -18.70
CA VAL A 97 -5.30 4.46 -17.41
C VAL A 97 -6.21 3.24 -17.56
N PRO A 98 -7.25 3.23 -18.44
CA PRO A 98 -8.07 2.04 -18.62
C PRO A 98 -7.28 0.86 -19.20
N SER A 99 -6.28 1.11 -20.08
CA SER A 99 -5.43 0.05 -20.63
C SER A 99 -4.61 -0.65 -19.55
N ILE A 100 -4.08 0.06 -18.56
CA ILE A 100 -3.34 -0.53 -17.44
C ILE A 100 -4.22 -1.51 -16.65
N TYR A 101 -5.43 -1.11 -16.27
CA TYR A 101 -6.34 -1.98 -15.56
C TYR A 101 -6.81 -3.16 -16.41
N ALA A 102 -7.04 -2.95 -17.71
CA ALA A 102 -7.36 -4.02 -18.66
C ALA A 102 -6.21 -5.05 -18.77
N ILE A 103 -4.96 -4.60 -18.87
CA ILE A 103 -3.79 -5.48 -18.93
C ILE A 103 -3.70 -6.32 -17.64
N PHE A 104 -3.84 -5.70 -16.46
CA PHE A 104 -3.82 -6.44 -15.21
C PHE A 104 -4.99 -7.43 -15.11
N ALA A 105 -6.21 -7.03 -15.47
CA ALA A 105 -7.37 -7.92 -15.46
C ALA A 105 -7.15 -9.13 -16.40
N LEU A 106 -6.74 -8.89 -17.65
CA LEU A 106 -6.51 -9.95 -18.63
C LEU A 106 -5.35 -10.89 -18.22
N THR A 107 -4.27 -10.35 -17.68
CA THR A 107 -3.15 -11.18 -17.21
C THR A 107 -3.55 -12.03 -16.01
N PHE A 108 -4.35 -11.51 -15.05
CA PHE A 108 -4.86 -12.31 -13.94
C PHE A 108 -5.87 -13.38 -14.41
N ILE A 109 -6.71 -13.11 -15.40
CA ILE A 109 -7.56 -14.12 -16.06
C ILE A 109 -6.68 -15.20 -16.72
N SER A 110 -5.58 -14.81 -17.36
CA SER A 110 -4.65 -15.77 -17.95
C SER A 110 -3.98 -16.66 -16.89
N PHE A 111 -3.58 -16.09 -15.73
CA PHE A 111 -3.07 -16.87 -14.60
C PHE A 111 -4.11 -17.87 -14.07
N TYR A 112 -5.37 -17.44 -13.95
CA TYR A 112 -6.46 -18.35 -13.59
C TYR A 112 -6.62 -19.50 -14.57
N ALA A 113 -6.66 -19.22 -15.88
CA ALA A 113 -6.79 -20.23 -16.92
C ALA A 113 -5.60 -21.22 -16.92
N LEU A 114 -4.38 -20.70 -16.79
CA LEU A 114 -3.16 -21.54 -16.68
C LEU A 114 -3.18 -22.39 -15.41
N ALA A 115 -3.65 -21.85 -14.29
CA ALA A 115 -3.75 -22.60 -13.04
C ALA A 115 -4.71 -23.80 -13.13
N LEU A 116 -5.74 -23.72 -13.98
CA LEU A 116 -6.68 -24.84 -14.21
C LEU A 116 -6.16 -25.89 -15.20
N THR A 117 -5.25 -25.52 -16.10
CA THR A 117 -4.84 -26.36 -17.22
C THR A 117 -3.47 -27.02 -17.02
N MET A 118 -2.60 -26.41 -16.23
CA MET A 118 -1.22 -26.92 -16.03
C MET A 118 -1.16 -27.93 -14.88
N ALA A 119 -0.53 -29.07 -15.12
CA ALA A 119 -0.29 -30.09 -14.10
C ALA A 119 0.72 -29.62 -13.04
N ASP A 120 1.80 -28.94 -13.48
CA ASP A 120 2.73 -28.25 -12.58
C ASP A 120 2.46 -26.74 -12.58
N ARG A 121 1.98 -26.24 -11.47
CA ARG A 121 1.59 -24.84 -11.27
C ARG A 121 2.71 -23.96 -10.72
N THR A 122 3.85 -24.53 -10.36
CA THR A 122 4.91 -23.85 -9.61
C THR A 122 5.35 -22.55 -10.29
N LEU A 123 5.57 -22.57 -11.61
CA LEU A 123 5.97 -21.39 -12.36
C LEU A 123 4.84 -20.35 -12.46
N VAL A 124 3.61 -20.82 -12.65
CA VAL A 124 2.41 -19.96 -12.74
C VAL A 124 2.20 -19.22 -11.40
N ASP A 125 2.23 -19.95 -10.29
CA ASP A 125 2.03 -19.41 -8.94
C ASP A 125 3.15 -18.40 -8.57
N LYS A 126 4.43 -18.72 -8.88
CA LYS A 126 5.56 -17.81 -8.66
C LYS A 126 5.46 -16.53 -9.53
N SER A 127 5.05 -16.68 -10.79
CA SER A 127 4.84 -15.55 -11.68
C SER A 127 3.67 -14.68 -11.20
N PHE A 128 2.58 -15.29 -10.78
CA PHE A 128 1.43 -14.59 -10.18
C PHE A 128 1.85 -13.83 -8.90
N TYR A 129 2.65 -14.45 -8.02
CA TYR A 129 3.16 -13.83 -6.82
C TYR A 129 3.91 -12.52 -7.11
N VAL A 130 4.83 -12.54 -8.08
CA VAL A 130 5.58 -11.35 -8.50
C VAL A 130 4.64 -10.34 -9.16
N TRP A 131 3.71 -10.78 -10.02
CA TRP A 131 2.83 -9.89 -10.76
C TRP A 131 1.82 -9.15 -9.87
N VAL A 132 1.26 -9.80 -8.83
CA VAL A 132 0.44 -9.13 -7.82
C VAL A 132 1.28 -8.12 -7.04
N SER A 133 2.56 -8.40 -6.79
CA SER A 133 3.46 -7.46 -6.12
C SER A 133 3.74 -6.22 -6.98
N VAL A 134 3.88 -6.40 -8.30
CA VAL A 134 3.94 -5.29 -9.27
C VAL A 134 2.63 -4.51 -9.29
N PHE A 135 1.49 -5.20 -9.38
CA PHE A 135 0.16 -4.57 -9.35
C PHE A 135 -0.05 -3.73 -8.10
N SER A 136 0.47 -4.17 -6.94
CA SER A 136 0.39 -3.42 -5.69
C SER A 136 1.00 -2.02 -5.72
N LEU A 137 1.93 -1.76 -6.63
CA LEU A 137 2.53 -0.43 -6.83
C LEU A 137 1.67 0.46 -7.72
N PHE A 138 1.02 -0.16 -8.70
CA PHE A 138 0.32 0.58 -9.75
C PHE A 138 -1.11 0.92 -9.40
N HIS A 139 -1.84 -0.02 -8.75
CA HIS A 139 -3.29 0.11 -8.59
C HIS A 139 -3.72 1.45 -8.02
N ILE A 140 -3.10 1.90 -6.93
CA ILE A 140 -3.47 3.17 -6.28
C ILE A 140 -2.74 4.39 -6.87
N SER A 141 -1.50 4.21 -7.37
CA SER A 141 -0.72 5.31 -7.95
C SER A 141 -1.33 5.81 -9.25
N VAL A 142 -1.78 4.89 -10.12
CA VAL A 142 -2.48 5.20 -11.39
C VAL A 142 -3.83 5.87 -11.10
N PHE A 143 -4.56 5.37 -10.08
CA PHE A 143 -5.80 5.98 -9.64
C PHE A 143 -5.60 7.46 -9.24
N TRP A 144 -4.65 7.76 -8.35
CA TRP A 144 -4.41 9.13 -7.91
C TRP A 144 -3.86 10.02 -9.03
N SER A 145 -3.08 9.48 -9.96
CA SER A 145 -2.64 10.21 -11.15
C SER A 145 -3.83 10.62 -12.01
N PHE A 146 -4.80 9.72 -12.19
CA PHE A 146 -6.03 10.01 -12.91
C PHE A 146 -6.93 11.01 -12.16
N MET A 147 -7.07 10.90 -10.83
CA MET A 147 -7.82 11.88 -10.02
C MET A 147 -7.21 13.28 -10.12
N SER A 148 -5.89 13.38 -10.12
CA SER A 148 -5.18 14.67 -10.27
C SER A 148 -5.31 15.29 -11.66
N ASP A 149 -5.61 14.49 -12.69
CA ASP A 149 -5.94 14.97 -14.03
C ASP A 149 -7.44 15.37 -14.16
N LEU A 150 -8.31 14.71 -13.40
CA LEU A 150 -9.75 14.92 -13.47
C LEU A 150 -10.21 16.18 -12.73
N PHE A 151 -9.68 16.45 -11.54
CA PHE A 151 -10.08 17.52 -10.64
C PHE A 151 -9.09 18.69 -10.63
N SER A 152 -9.60 19.93 -10.45
CA SER A 152 -8.76 21.11 -10.23
C SER A 152 -8.07 21.05 -8.85
N LYS A 153 -7.08 21.93 -8.62
CA LYS A 153 -6.39 22.02 -7.31
C LYS A 153 -7.36 22.37 -6.17
N GLU A 154 -8.31 23.25 -6.42
CA GLU A 154 -9.34 23.70 -5.48
C GLU A 154 -10.30 22.53 -5.16
N GLN A 155 -10.75 21.81 -6.20
CA GLN A 155 -11.59 20.64 -6.07
C GLN A 155 -10.84 19.50 -5.35
N ALA A 156 -9.58 19.24 -5.71
CA ALA A 156 -8.76 18.22 -5.07
C ALA A 156 -8.63 18.44 -3.56
N GLY A 157 -8.39 19.68 -3.13
CA GLY A 157 -8.30 20.05 -1.71
C GLY A 157 -9.56 19.74 -0.90
N ARG A 158 -10.75 19.85 -1.53
CA ARG A 158 -12.06 19.59 -0.89
C ARG A 158 -12.49 18.13 -1.02
N LEU A 159 -12.25 17.49 -2.16
CA LEU A 159 -12.90 16.24 -2.55
C LEU A 159 -12.04 14.99 -2.32
N PHE A 160 -10.70 15.11 -2.34
CA PHE A 160 -9.81 13.94 -2.23
C PHE A 160 -9.94 13.20 -0.90
N GLY A 161 -10.31 13.90 0.18
CA GLY A 161 -10.54 13.26 1.48
C GLY A 161 -11.71 12.27 1.45
N ILE A 162 -12.84 12.67 0.83
CA ILE A 162 -14.01 11.79 0.71
C ILE A 162 -13.75 10.66 -0.30
N ILE A 163 -13.06 10.95 -1.41
CA ILE A 163 -12.69 9.91 -2.38
C ILE A 163 -11.76 8.88 -1.72
N ALA A 164 -10.78 9.34 -0.93
CA ALA A 164 -9.86 8.47 -0.19
C ALA A 164 -10.57 7.58 0.84
N ALA A 165 -11.68 8.02 1.42
CA ALA A 165 -12.50 7.18 2.31
C ALA A 165 -13.03 5.94 1.59
N GLY A 166 -13.24 6.00 0.27
CA GLY A 166 -13.59 4.84 -0.55
C GLY A 166 -12.50 3.75 -0.52
N ALA A 167 -11.22 4.14 -0.44
CA ALA A 167 -10.14 3.16 -0.29
C ALA A 167 -10.23 2.39 1.04
N SER A 168 -10.66 3.04 2.11
CA SER A 168 -10.91 2.38 3.40
C SER A 168 -12.09 1.42 3.32
N VAL A 169 -13.18 1.80 2.64
CA VAL A 169 -14.32 0.92 2.40
C VAL A 169 -13.90 -0.31 1.59
N GLY A 170 -13.16 -0.11 0.49
CA GLY A 170 -12.62 -1.21 -0.32
C GLY A 170 -11.64 -2.10 0.46
N GLY A 171 -10.85 -1.50 1.36
CA GLY A 171 -9.96 -2.19 2.29
C GLY A 171 -10.68 -3.02 3.36
N LEU A 172 -11.96 -2.77 3.61
CA LEU A 172 -12.81 -3.62 4.46
C LEU A 172 -13.54 -4.68 3.64
N LEU A 173 -14.17 -4.29 2.53
CA LEU A 173 -14.95 -5.20 1.68
C LEU A 173 -14.07 -6.26 1.00
N GLY A 174 -12.91 -5.87 0.48
CA GLY A 174 -12.01 -6.76 -0.24
C GLY A 174 -11.59 -7.98 0.58
N PRO A 175 -10.93 -7.82 1.73
CA PRO A 175 -10.48 -8.95 2.51
C PRO A 175 -11.61 -9.71 3.20
N SER A 176 -12.81 -9.14 3.37
CA SER A 176 -13.97 -9.87 3.90
C SER A 176 -14.35 -11.05 3.02
N ILE A 177 -14.23 -10.93 1.68
CA ILE A 177 -14.59 -12.01 0.76
C ILE A 177 -13.71 -13.26 0.99
N PRO A 178 -12.38 -13.21 0.87
CA PRO A 178 -11.55 -14.40 1.14
C PRO A 178 -11.58 -14.82 2.61
N SER A 179 -11.80 -13.91 3.57
CA SER A 179 -11.91 -14.26 4.99
C SER A 179 -13.02 -15.26 5.28
N PHE A 180 -14.16 -15.11 4.61
CA PHE A 180 -15.35 -15.93 4.87
C PHE A 180 -15.61 -16.98 3.80
N PHE A 181 -15.11 -16.79 2.58
CA PHE A 181 -15.49 -17.60 1.43
C PHE A 181 -14.32 -18.33 0.76
N SER A 182 -13.06 -18.24 1.27
CA SER A 182 -11.93 -18.91 0.64
C SER A 182 -12.08 -20.43 0.60
N ALA A 183 -12.70 -21.05 1.62
CA ALA A 183 -12.92 -22.49 1.65
C ALA A 183 -14.01 -22.94 0.64
N SER A 184 -15.07 -22.16 0.46
CA SER A 184 -16.18 -22.52 -0.45
C SER A 184 -15.91 -22.15 -1.91
N LEU A 185 -15.25 -20.99 -2.15
CA LEU A 185 -14.94 -20.54 -3.51
C LEU A 185 -13.65 -21.17 -4.05
N GLY A 186 -12.69 -21.45 -3.17
CA GLY A 186 -11.32 -21.81 -3.57
C GLY A 186 -10.50 -20.60 -3.99
N THR A 187 -9.18 -20.73 -3.87
CA THR A 187 -8.21 -19.65 -4.15
C THR A 187 -8.22 -19.21 -5.62
N ASP A 188 -8.42 -20.14 -6.55
CA ASP A 188 -8.39 -19.85 -7.98
C ASP A 188 -9.60 -19.00 -8.40
N ASN A 189 -10.80 -19.31 -7.88
CA ASN A 189 -11.99 -18.52 -8.18
C ASN A 189 -11.93 -17.11 -7.56
N LEU A 190 -11.20 -16.94 -6.45
CA LEU A 190 -10.92 -15.60 -5.90
C LEU A 190 -10.05 -14.77 -6.87
N MET A 191 -9.10 -15.40 -7.58
CA MET A 191 -8.31 -14.72 -8.64
C MET A 191 -9.22 -14.26 -9.78
N LEU A 192 -10.14 -15.13 -10.22
CA LEU A 192 -11.11 -14.79 -11.28
C LEU A 192 -12.04 -13.66 -10.85
N LEU A 193 -12.56 -13.71 -9.62
CA LEU A 193 -13.43 -12.67 -9.06
C LEU A 193 -12.72 -11.32 -9.04
N ALA A 194 -11.49 -11.26 -8.52
CA ALA A 194 -10.71 -10.03 -8.48
C ALA A 194 -10.41 -9.50 -9.89
N SER A 195 -10.11 -10.39 -10.83
CA SER A 195 -9.88 -10.02 -12.24
C SER A 195 -11.12 -9.41 -12.88
N ALA A 196 -12.30 -10.00 -12.66
CA ALA A 196 -13.57 -9.46 -13.13
C ALA A 196 -13.86 -8.09 -12.49
N MET A 197 -13.57 -7.91 -11.20
CA MET A 197 -13.69 -6.62 -10.53
C MET A 197 -12.77 -5.55 -11.14
N LEU A 198 -11.58 -5.89 -11.63
CA LEU A 198 -10.67 -4.95 -12.27
C LEU A 198 -11.16 -4.46 -13.65
N LEU A 199 -12.13 -5.11 -14.26
CA LEU A 199 -12.79 -4.62 -15.48
C LEU A 199 -13.81 -3.51 -15.19
N VAL A 200 -14.40 -3.48 -13.98
CA VAL A 200 -15.41 -2.48 -13.59
C VAL A 200 -14.89 -1.04 -13.61
N PRO A 201 -13.65 -0.71 -13.19
CA PRO A 201 -13.07 0.62 -13.34
C PRO A 201 -13.07 1.16 -14.77
N ILE A 202 -12.98 0.30 -15.80
CA ILE A 202 -12.82 0.74 -17.19
C ILE A 202 -14.00 1.62 -17.66
N PRO A 203 -15.27 1.17 -17.59
CA PRO A 203 -16.40 2.04 -17.95
C PRO A 203 -16.53 3.25 -17.01
N ILE A 204 -16.19 3.11 -15.72
CA ILE A 204 -16.20 4.24 -14.78
C ILE A 204 -15.20 5.32 -15.23
N ILE A 205 -13.99 4.95 -15.65
CA ILE A 205 -12.98 5.87 -16.15
C ILE A 205 -13.49 6.65 -17.36
N PHE A 206 -14.08 5.96 -18.35
CA PHE A 206 -14.66 6.63 -19.53
C PHE A 206 -15.81 7.57 -19.15
N TYR A 207 -16.66 7.16 -18.22
CA TYR A 207 -17.72 8.00 -17.68
C TYR A 207 -17.16 9.26 -16.97
N LEU A 208 -16.19 9.11 -16.09
CA LEU A 208 -15.53 10.23 -15.42
C LEU A 208 -14.84 11.18 -16.39
N GLN A 209 -14.26 10.66 -17.46
CA GLN A 209 -13.67 11.49 -18.53
C GLN A 209 -14.71 12.30 -19.28
N SER A 210 -15.91 11.77 -19.49
CA SER A 210 -17.00 12.55 -20.10
C SER A 210 -17.48 13.69 -19.18
N LEU A 211 -17.48 13.46 -17.85
CA LEU A 211 -17.83 14.49 -16.87
C LEU A 211 -16.77 15.60 -16.75
N LYS A 212 -15.52 15.33 -17.13
CA LYS A 212 -14.44 16.32 -17.09
C LYS A 212 -14.77 17.56 -17.94
N SER A 213 -15.35 17.34 -19.11
CA SER A 213 -15.76 18.41 -20.03
C SER A 213 -17.18 18.92 -19.76
N SER A 214 -18.14 18.02 -19.48
CA SER A 214 -19.55 18.39 -19.36
C SER A 214 -19.92 19.05 -18.05
N ASP A 215 -19.49 18.47 -16.92
CA ASP A 215 -19.94 18.88 -15.59
C ASP A 215 -18.84 19.68 -14.83
N LEU A 216 -17.57 19.29 -14.96
CA LEU A 216 -16.46 19.90 -14.20
C LEU A 216 -15.82 21.09 -14.93
N HIS A 217 -16.01 21.25 -16.23
CA HIS A 217 -15.42 22.30 -17.09
C HIS A 217 -13.90 22.45 -16.96
N ASN A 218 -13.20 21.32 -16.73
CA ASN A 218 -11.75 21.25 -16.45
C ASN A 218 -10.88 20.95 -17.67
N GLU A 219 -11.36 21.16 -18.90
CA GLU A 219 -10.59 20.84 -20.12
C GLU A 219 -9.28 21.61 -20.24
N SER A 220 -9.22 22.84 -19.72
CA SER A 220 -8.03 23.70 -19.80
C SER A 220 -6.90 23.31 -18.85
N LEU A 221 -7.14 22.41 -17.87
CA LEU A 221 -6.14 22.03 -16.86
C LEU A 221 -4.97 21.23 -17.46
N ALA A 222 -5.21 20.43 -18.49
CA ALA A 222 -4.16 19.69 -19.18
C ALA A 222 -3.12 20.61 -19.88
N ALA A 223 -3.53 21.82 -20.27
CA ALA A 223 -2.65 22.81 -20.88
C ALA A 223 -1.89 23.67 -19.86
N GLN A 224 -2.35 23.73 -18.62
CA GLN A 224 -1.83 24.62 -17.56
C GLN A 224 -0.99 23.92 -16.51
N THR A 225 -0.90 22.58 -16.51
CA THR A 225 0.01 21.92 -15.57
C THR A 225 1.43 22.25 -16.01
N PRO A 226 2.16 23.14 -15.33
CA PRO A 226 3.59 23.25 -15.58
C PRO A 226 4.15 21.87 -15.32
N GLN A 227 4.66 21.21 -16.33
CA GLN A 227 5.64 20.17 -16.09
C GLN A 227 6.70 20.86 -15.24
N ILE A 228 6.64 20.67 -13.93
CA ILE A 228 7.78 20.97 -13.07
C ILE A 228 8.83 20.01 -13.62
N LYS A 229 9.57 20.48 -14.63
CA LYS A 229 10.82 19.85 -15.01
C LYS A 229 11.67 19.96 -13.75
N ILE A 230 11.63 18.90 -12.95
CA ILE A 230 12.66 18.70 -11.93
C ILE A 230 13.90 18.47 -12.77
N GLY A 231 14.43 19.59 -13.31
CA GLY A 231 15.66 19.62 -14.06
C GLY A 231 16.78 19.29 -13.08
N GLY A 232 17.59 18.32 -13.39
CA GLY A 232 18.72 17.97 -12.55
C GLY A 232 19.25 16.57 -12.86
N ASN A 233 20.47 16.33 -12.46
CA ASN A 233 21.10 15.03 -12.52
C ASN A 233 20.19 13.97 -11.84
N PRO A 234 19.81 12.87 -12.52
CA PRO A 234 19.00 11.79 -11.94
C PRO A 234 19.59 11.22 -10.64
N PHE A 235 20.92 11.33 -10.47
CA PHE A 235 21.65 10.90 -9.29
C PHE A 235 21.74 11.95 -8.17
N ALA A 236 21.21 13.17 -8.37
CA ALA A 236 21.27 14.23 -7.35
C ALA A 236 20.53 13.81 -6.06
N GLY A 237 19.44 13.05 -6.17
CA GLY A 237 18.71 12.49 -5.04
C GLY A 237 19.55 11.51 -4.21
N PHE A 238 20.35 10.67 -4.86
CA PHE A 238 21.27 9.75 -4.17
C PHE A 238 22.36 10.51 -3.42
N LYS A 239 23.03 11.47 -4.11
CA LYS A 239 24.05 12.29 -3.46
C LYS A 239 23.48 13.00 -2.23
N LEU A 240 22.31 13.60 -2.36
CA LEU A 240 21.64 14.31 -1.27
C LEU A 240 21.27 13.37 -0.12
N PHE A 241 20.72 12.20 -0.43
CA PHE A 241 20.37 11.20 0.58
C PHE A 241 21.59 10.76 1.39
N PHE A 242 22.70 10.42 0.73
CA PHE A 242 23.90 9.94 1.40
C PHE A 242 24.74 11.05 2.07
N SER A 243 24.57 12.33 1.68
CA SER A 243 25.29 13.45 2.28
C SER A 243 24.56 14.11 3.46
N ASN A 244 23.26 13.85 3.64
CA ASN A 244 22.48 14.45 4.73
C ASN A 244 22.24 13.43 5.85
N PRO A 245 22.86 13.60 7.05
CA PRO A 245 22.72 12.65 8.17
C PRO A 245 21.27 12.46 8.65
N TYR A 246 20.44 13.50 8.56
CA TYR A 246 19.03 13.41 8.95
C TYR A 246 18.24 12.54 7.97
N LEU A 247 18.47 12.69 6.67
CA LEU A 247 17.85 11.84 5.65
C LEU A 247 18.34 10.39 5.76
N LEU A 248 19.63 10.17 6.05
CA LEU A 248 20.17 8.84 6.33
C LEU A 248 19.50 8.18 7.54
N ALA A 249 19.28 8.94 8.62
CA ALA A 249 18.60 8.43 9.81
C ALA A 249 17.13 8.07 9.50
N ILE A 250 16.41 8.85 8.69
CA ILE A 250 15.07 8.50 8.20
C ILE A 250 15.14 7.23 7.33
N GLY A 251 16.11 7.14 6.42
CA GLY A 251 16.31 5.96 5.58
C GLY A 251 16.60 4.70 6.41
N LEU A 252 17.48 4.81 7.42
CA LEU A 252 17.76 3.72 8.36
C LEU A 252 16.52 3.30 9.14
N PHE A 253 15.72 4.25 9.63
CA PHE A 253 14.46 3.96 10.31
C PHE A 253 13.50 3.17 9.42
N ILE A 254 13.38 3.52 8.14
CA ILE A 254 12.55 2.82 7.17
C ILE A 254 13.14 1.44 6.85
N PHE A 255 14.45 1.35 6.67
CA PHE A 255 15.14 0.08 6.42
C PHE A 255 14.93 -0.93 7.56
N LEU A 256 15.03 -0.50 8.81
CA LEU A 256 14.76 -1.34 9.97
C LEU A 256 13.29 -1.77 10.04
N TYR A 257 12.35 -0.86 9.69
CA TYR A 257 10.93 -1.21 9.54
C TYR A 257 10.71 -2.31 8.51
N THR A 258 11.33 -2.21 7.33
CA THR A 258 11.21 -3.24 6.29
C THR A 258 11.83 -4.56 6.74
N GLY A 259 12.96 -4.49 7.44
CA GLY A 259 13.59 -5.66 8.05
C GLY A 259 12.64 -6.44 8.95
N ILE A 260 12.05 -5.76 9.91
CA ILE A 260 11.06 -6.38 10.80
C ILE A 260 9.83 -6.85 10.03
N SER A 261 9.41 -6.12 9.00
CA SER A 261 8.32 -6.56 8.11
C SER A 261 8.61 -7.89 7.46
N SER A 262 9.83 -8.06 6.96
CA SER A 262 10.30 -9.29 6.32
C SER A 262 10.36 -10.45 7.33
N PHE A 263 10.96 -10.22 8.50
CA PHE A 263 11.06 -11.26 9.53
C PHE A 263 9.68 -11.78 9.95
N VAL A 264 8.76 -10.91 10.31
CA VAL A 264 7.40 -11.30 10.72
C VAL A 264 6.63 -11.97 9.56
N TYR A 265 6.87 -11.57 8.31
CA TYR A 265 6.26 -12.19 7.14
C TYR A 265 6.76 -13.64 6.94
N PHE A 266 8.07 -13.86 7.02
CA PHE A 266 8.67 -15.19 6.85
C PHE A 266 8.31 -16.12 8.01
N GLU A 267 8.33 -15.63 9.26
CA GLU A 267 7.83 -16.37 10.43
C GLU A 267 6.40 -16.87 10.20
N LEU A 268 5.52 -15.95 9.77
CA LEU A 268 4.12 -16.27 9.56
C LEU A 268 3.93 -17.27 8.42
N LYS A 269 4.59 -17.08 7.27
CA LYS A 269 4.47 -18.01 6.14
C LYS A 269 4.93 -19.42 6.52
N ASN A 270 5.98 -19.54 7.35
CA ASN A 270 6.49 -20.82 7.81
C ASN A 270 5.52 -21.49 8.80
N LEU A 271 4.93 -20.72 9.73
CA LEU A 271 3.92 -21.25 10.66
C LEU A 271 2.60 -21.63 9.97
N LEU A 272 2.32 -21.07 8.80
CA LEU A 272 1.13 -21.41 8.02
C LEU A 272 1.34 -22.59 7.07
N SER A 273 2.57 -23.13 6.92
CA SER A 273 2.90 -24.14 5.91
C SER A 273 2.06 -25.43 6.00
N ASP A 274 1.68 -25.81 7.21
CA ASP A 274 0.90 -27.03 7.46
C ASP A 274 -0.61 -26.88 7.16
N LEU A 275 -1.10 -25.68 6.96
CA LEU A 275 -2.50 -25.41 6.62
C LEU A 275 -2.74 -25.56 5.11
N SER A 276 -3.96 -25.86 4.72
CA SER A 276 -4.37 -25.84 3.31
C SER A 276 -4.28 -24.42 2.73
N ARG A 277 -4.11 -24.29 1.42
CA ARG A 277 -4.01 -22.98 0.74
C ARG A 277 -5.24 -22.09 0.99
N ALA A 278 -6.44 -22.68 1.09
CA ALA A 278 -7.66 -21.95 1.40
C ALA A 278 -7.65 -21.41 2.83
N GLU A 279 -7.22 -22.19 3.82
CA GLU A 279 -7.08 -21.75 5.21
C GLU A 279 -6.03 -20.64 5.35
N ARG A 280 -4.87 -20.79 4.72
CA ARG A 280 -3.85 -19.73 4.68
C ARG A 280 -4.40 -18.43 4.10
N THR A 281 -5.16 -18.54 2.98
CA THR A 281 -5.80 -17.38 2.35
C THR A 281 -6.79 -16.70 3.31
N ALA A 282 -7.58 -17.49 4.07
CA ALA A 282 -8.47 -16.95 5.09
C ALA A 282 -7.71 -16.22 6.19
N VAL A 283 -6.64 -16.80 6.73
CA VAL A 283 -5.81 -16.19 7.78
C VAL A 283 -5.21 -14.85 7.30
N TRP A 284 -4.60 -14.82 6.11
CA TRP A 284 -4.05 -13.60 5.53
C TRP A 284 -5.13 -12.53 5.31
N ALA A 285 -6.32 -12.93 4.85
CA ALA A 285 -7.44 -12.02 4.63
C ALA A 285 -8.03 -11.48 5.95
N GLN A 286 -8.18 -12.32 6.97
CA GLN A 286 -8.63 -11.90 8.31
C GLN A 286 -7.65 -10.91 8.95
N MET A 287 -6.34 -11.12 8.77
CA MET A 287 -5.34 -10.16 9.20
C MET A 287 -5.46 -8.83 8.44
N ASP A 288 -5.65 -8.86 7.12
CA ASP A 288 -5.85 -7.64 6.33
C ASP A 288 -7.08 -6.87 6.79
N LEU A 289 -8.18 -7.58 7.07
CA LEU A 289 -9.41 -7.00 7.62
C LEU A 289 -9.16 -6.36 8.99
N ALA A 290 -8.53 -7.08 9.91
CA ALA A 290 -8.19 -6.58 11.25
C ALA A 290 -7.27 -5.35 11.19
N VAL A 291 -6.26 -5.38 10.31
CA VAL A 291 -5.36 -4.24 10.06
C VAL A 291 -6.12 -3.01 9.58
N ASN A 292 -7.05 -3.17 8.63
CA ASN A 292 -7.81 -2.03 8.10
C ASN A 292 -8.77 -1.47 9.16
N VAL A 293 -9.49 -2.32 9.90
CA VAL A 293 -10.37 -1.88 11.01
C VAL A 293 -9.57 -1.13 12.07
N LEU A 294 -8.47 -1.71 12.54
CA LEU A 294 -7.62 -1.08 13.56
C LEU A 294 -6.97 0.21 13.06
N SER A 295 -6.51 0.24 11.81
CA SER A 295 -5.90 1.45 11.23
C SER A 295 -6.89 2.61 11.18
N ILE A 296 -8.14 2.36 10.80
CA ILE A 296 -9.20 3.38 10.81
C ILE A 296 -9.49 3.82 12.24
N ALA A 297 -9.70 2.89 13.15
CA ALA A 297 -10.04 3.21 14.54
C ALA A 297 -8.92 4.01 15.23
N VAL A 298 -7.68 3.54 15.15
CA VAL A 298 -6.51 4.24 15.74
C VAL A 298 -6.24 5.57 15.05
N GLY A 299 -6.36 5.62 13.70
CA GLY A 299 -6.18 6.85 12.93
C GLY A 299 -7.17 7.95 13.32
N LEU A 300 -8.45 7.60 13.51
CA LEU A 300 -9.48 8.56 13.91
C LEU A 300 -9.39 9.00 15.36
N PHE A 301 -9.10 8.07 16.28
CA PHE A 301 -9.28 8.33 17.71
C PHE A 301 -7.98 8.50 18.50
N ALA A 302 -6.86 7.97 18.05
CA ALA A 302 -5.64 7.91 18.83
C ALA A 302 -4.46 8.71 18.29
N THR A 303 -4.24 8.73 16.97
CA THR A 303 -3.01 9.28 16.37
C THR A 303 -2.74 10.72 16.78
N GLY A 304 -3.70 11.61 16.61
CA GLY A 304 -3.53 13.03 16.97
C GLY A 304 -3.30 13.23 18.47
N ARG A 305 -3.96 12.42 19.31
CA ARG A 305 -3.79 12.48 20.77
C ARG A 305 -2.42 11.98 21.22
N ILE A 306 -1.91 10.92 20.57
CA ILE A 306 -0.58 10.37 20.87
C ILE A 306 0.50 11.42 20.56
N VAL A 307 0.47 12.00 19.36
CA VAL A 307 1.43 13.05 18.95
C VAL A 307 1.36 14.26 19.88
N GLY A 308 0.15 14.76 20.16
CA GLY A 308 -0.04 15.95 20.98
C GLY A 308 0.32 15.77 22.46
N LYS A 309 0.13 14.56 23.03
CA LYS A 309 0.36 14.31 24.44
C LYS A 309 1.78 13.83 24.75
N PHE A 310 2.38 13.01 23.89
CA PHE A 310 3.64 12.32 24.17
C PHE A 310 4.82 12.81 23.33
N GLY A 311 4.58 13.73 22.39
CA GLY A 311 5.62 14.27 21.51
C GLY A 311 6.07 13.28 20.42
N MET A 312 6.98 13.74 19.57
CA MET A 312 7.46 12.99 18.41
C MET A 312 8.32 11.77 18.78
N PRO A 313 9.23 11.83 19.76
CA PRO A 313 10.08 10.67 20.10
C PRO A 313 9.28 9.45 20.53
N VAL A 314 8.27 9.64 21.39
CA VAL A 314 7.41 8.55 21.86
C VAL A 314 6.52 8.04 20.74
N THR A 315 5.95 8.94 19.93
CA THR A 315 5.06 8.57 18.82
C THR A 315 5.77 7.67 17.81
N ILE A 316 7.00 8.01 17.43
CA ILE A 316 7.77 7.22 16.45
C ILE A 316 8.27 5.90 17.03
N ALA A 317 8.64 5.88 18.33
CA ALA A 317 9.16 4.69 18.99
C ALA A 317 8.08 3.72 19.48
N LEU A 318 6.82 4.15 19.60
CA LEU A 318 5.73 3.34 20.17
C LEU A 318 5.58 1.99 19.47
N ILE A 319 5.46 2.00 18.14
CA ILE A 319 5.28 0.76 17.39
C ILE A 319 6.54 -0.11 17.40
N PRO A 320 7.77 0.42 17.16
CA PRO A 320 9.00 -0.33 17.35
C PRO A 320 9.11 -1.05 18.69
N VAL A 321 8.80 -0.37 19.79
CA VAL A 321 8.86 -0.95 21.15
C VAL A 321 7.83 -2.08 21.31
N LEU A 322 6.59 -1.89 20.88
CA LEU A 322 5.56 -2.93 20.92
C LEU A 322 5.95 -4.16 20.09
N ILE A 323 6.57 -3.96 18.95
CA ILE A 323 7.04 -5.05 18.10
C ILE A 323 8.24 -5.76 18.70
N CYS A 324 9.17 -5.04 19.31
CA CYS A 324 10.28 -5.63 20.06
C CYS A 324 9.75 -6.56 21.18
N ALA A 325 8.82 -6.07 21.98
CA ALA A 325 8.18 -6.87 23.03
C ALA A 325 7.46 -8.11 22.46
N GLY A 326 6.71 -7.94 21.38
CA GLY A 326 6.02 -9.04 20.71
C GLY A 326 6.97 -10.09 20.12
N LEU A 327 8.10 -9.68 19.54
CA LEU A 327 9.12 -10.61 19.05
C LEU A 327 9.83 -11.36 20.17
N ILE A 328 10.01 -10.76 21.35
CA ILE A 328 10.50 -11.46 22.53
C ILE A 328 9.49 -12.55 22.97
N VAL A 329 8.18 -12.27 22.93
CA VAL A 329 7.14 -13.28 23.21
C VAL A 329 7.23 -14.43 22.20
N VAL A 330 7.37 -14.12 20.89
CA VAL A 330 7.52 -15.15 19.82
C VAL A 330 8.82 -15.95 20.02
N ALA A 331 9.92 -15.31 20.43
CA ALA A 331 11.19 -16.00 20.70
C ALA A 331 11.07 -17.00 21.87
N VAL A 332 10.26 -16.70 22.88
CA VAL A 332 10.02 -17.59 24.03
C VAL A 332 9.01 -18.69 23.65
N SER A 333 7.98 -18.37 22.87
CA SER A 333 6.92 -19.29 22.49
C SER A 333 6.39 -18.97 21.10
N PRO A 334 6.96 -19.57 20.04
CA PRO A 334 6.56 -19.34 18.66
C PRO A 334 5.24 -20.06 18.34
N PHE A 335 4.10 -19.38 18.53
CA PHE A 335 2.80 -19.90 18.13
C PHE A 335 2.09 -18.97 17.17
N LEU A 336 1.27 -19.52 16.30
CA LEU A 336 0.62 -18.81 15.20
C LEU A 336 -0.12 -17.55 15.66
N GLY A 337 -0.89 -17.63 16.77
CA GLY A 337 -1.66 -16.49 17.26
C GLY A 337 -0.80 -15.29 17.68
N ALA A 338 0.39 -15.52 18.27
CA ALA A 338 1.31 -14.43 18.62
C ALA A 338 1.85 -13.73 17.36
N VAL A 339 2.24 -14.50 16.34
CA VAL A 339 2.78 -13.92 15.10
C VAL A 339 1.68 -13.20 14.31
N VAL A 340 0.45 -13.73 14.28
CA VAL A 340 -0.71 -13.05 13.68
C VAL A 340 -0.99 -11.73 14.40
N ALA A 341 -1.06 -11.72 15.73
CA ALA A 341 -1.27 -10.50 16.51
C ALA A 341 -0.15 -9.48 16.27
N LEU A 342 1.11 -9.94 16.27
CA LEU A 342 2.28 -9.11 15.97
C LEU A 342 2.20 -8.48 14.58
N GLN A 343 1.81 -9.25 13.57
CA GLN A 343 1.63 -8.77 12.20
C GLN A 343 0.52 -7.70 12.10
N VAL A 344 -0.60 -7.92 12.79
CA VAL A 344 -1.72 -6.95 12.83
C VAL A 344 -1.28 -5.65 13.51
N ILE A 345 -0.67 -5.74 14.71
CA ILE A 345 -0.21 -4.56 15.46
C ILE A 345 0.83 -3.79 14.65
N ARG A 346 1.80 -4.49 14.05
CA ARG A 346 2.85 -3.88 13.23
C ARG A 346 2.25 -3.10 12.05
N ARG A 347 1.36 -3.71 11.30
CA ARG A 347 0.79 -3.09 10.08
C ARG A 347 -0.18 -1.97 10.41
N ALA A 348 -1.11 -2.20 11.35
CA ALA A 348 -2.07 -1.18 11.78
C ALA A 348 -1.36 0.01 12.44
N GLY A 349 -0.39 -0.26 13.30
CA GLY A 349 0.43 0.78 13.93
C GLY A 349 1.26 1.56 12.93
N ASN A 350 1.81 0.89 11.90
CA ASN A 350 2.51 1.61 10.82
C ASN A 350 1.57 2.54 10.06
N TYR A 351 0.39 2.07 9.66
CA TYR A 351 -0.55 2.89 8.87
C TYR A 351 -1.14 4.04 9.67
N ALA A 352 -1.50 3.80 10.93
CA ALA A 352 -2.17 4.79 11.74
C ALA A 352 -1.22 5.74 12.50
N VAL A 353 -0.04 5.30 12.90
CA VAL A 353 0.86 6.06 13.79
C VAL A 353 2.20 6.37 13.13
N THR A 354 2.97 5.31 12.78
CA THR A 354 4.37 5.48 12.36
C THR A 354 4.49 6.24 11.04
N ARG A 355 3.67 5.90 10.03
CA ARG A 355 3.72 6.53 8.70
C ARG A 355 3.33 8.01 8.74
N PRO A 356 2.22 8.42 9.37
CA PRO A 356 1.92 9.85 9.56
C PRO A 356 3.02 10.60 10.31
N ALA A 357 3.53 10.07 11.42
CA ALA A 357 4.60 10.69 12.18
C ALA A 357 5.88 10.86 11.35
N ARG A 358 6.24 9.84 10.56
CA ARG A 358 7.37 9.90 9.64
C ARG A 358 7.20 10.98 8.56
N GLU A 359 6.00 11.17 8.03
CA GLU A 359 5.75 12.26 7.06
C GLU A 359 6.00 13.64 7.70
N VAL A 360 5.73 13.80 8.99
CA VAL A 360 6.04 15.02 9.73
C VAL A 360 7.54 15.26 9.82
N LEU A 361 8.37 14.22 9.95
CA LEU A 361 9.85 14.39 9.95
C LEU A 361 10.36 15.06 8.67
N PHE A 362 9.77 14.74 7.52
CA PHE A 362 10.16 15.34 6.24
C PHE A 362 9.84 16.86 6.15
N THR A 363 9.05 17.42 7.07
CA THR A 363 8.76 18.87 7.07
C THR A 363 10.00 19.70 7.43
N ARG A 364 11.00 19.10 8.11
CA ARG A 364 12.27 19.75 8.44
C ARG A 364 13.25 19.80 7.26
N VAL A 365 13.00 19.03 6.22
CA VAL A 365 13.86 18.96 5.05
C VAL A 365 13.38 19.95 4.00
N ASP A 366 14.30 20.69 3.37
CA ASP A 366 14.00 21.60 2.28
C ASP A 366 13.13 20.94 1.21
N ARG A 367 12.24 21.73 0.60
CA ARG A 367 11.28 21.23 -0.38
C ARG A 367 11.97 20.48 -1.52
N GLU A 368 13.04 21.07 -2.09
CA GLU A 368 13.80 20.46 -3.19
C GLU A 368 14.47 19.15 -2.75
N ALA A 369 15.13 19.17 -1.60
CA ALA A 369 15.79 18.02 -1.01
C ALA A 369 14.78 16.88 -0.74
N ARG A 370 13.63 17.20 -0.19
CA ARG A 370 12.55 16.22 0.08
C ARG A 370 12.06 15.56 -1.21
N PHE A 371 11.79 16.33 -2.28
CA PHE A 371 11.32 15.77 -3.54
C PHE A 371 12.35 14.89 -4.25
N LYS A 372 13.65 15.19 -4.09
CA LYS A 372 14.73 14.39 -4.69
C LYS A 372 15.09 13.15 -3.86
N ALA A 373 15.12 13.26 -2.53
CA ALA A 373 15.53 12.16 -1.65
C ALA A 373 14.43 11.14 -1.40
N LYS A 374 13.15 11.53 -1.33
CA LYS A 374 12.05 10.62 -1.00
C LYS A 374 11.90 9.44 -1.96
N PRO A 375 11.97 9.60 -3.30
CA PRO A 375 11.99 8.46 -4.22
C PRO A 375 13.18 7.52 -4.01
N VAL A 376 14.36 8.07 -3.67
CA VAL A 376 15.54 7.25 -3.36
C VAL A 376 15.32 6.41 -2.11
N ILE A 377 14.78 7.02 -1.06
CA ILE A 377 14.44 6.31 0.18
C ILE A 377 13.41 5.20 -0.11
N ASP A 378 12.38 5.48 -0.91
CA ASP A 378 11.34 4.50 -1.25
C ASP A 378 11.89 3.32 -2.07
N ILE A 379 12.88 3.53 -2.94
CA ILE A 379 13.51 2.46 -3.69
C ILE A 379 14.56 1.73 -2.85
N VAL A 380 15.52 2.45 -2.26
CA VAL A 380 16.68 1.86 -1.59
C VAL A 380 16.29 1.27 -0.22
N ALA A 381 15.61 2.06 0.63
CA ALA A 381 15.29 1.62 1.97
C ALA A 381 14.12 0.63 1.99
N TYR A 382 13.04 0.84 1.22
CA TYR A 382 11.94 -0.11 1.19
C TYR A 382 12.24 -1.34 0.35
N ARG A 383 12.43 -1.19 -0.96
CA ARG A 383 12.55 -2.35 -1.85
C ARG A 383 13.88 -3.08 -1.70
N GLY A 384 14.97 -2.32 -1.58
CA GLY A 384 16.29 -2.89 -1.28
C GLY A 384 16.31 -3.52 0.11
N GLY A 385 15.65 -2.89 1.08
CA GLY A 385 15.49 -3.41 2.43
C GLY A 385 14.74 -4.74 2.47
N ASP A 386 13.59 -4.83 1.80
CA ASP A 386 12.81 -6.08 1.70
C ASP A 386 13.69 -7.23 1.14
N MET A 387 14.40 -6.98 0.03
CA MET A 387 15.28 -7.97 -0.60
C MET A 387 16.43 -8.40 0.34
N LEU A 388 17.17 -7.46 0.92
CA LEU A 388 18.32 -7.75 1.78
C LEU A 388 17.90 -8.49 3.06
N MET A 389 16.78 -8.09 3.66
CA MET A 389 16.29 -8.71 4.88
C MET A 389 15.66 -10.08 4.66
N ALA A 390 15.10 -10.34 3.48
CA ALA A 390 14.69 -11.68 3.08
C ALA A 390 15.89 -12.63 3.01
N TRP A 391 17.00 -12.21 2.39
CA TRP A 391 18.22 -12.99 2.35
C TRP A 391 18.88 -13.13 3.73
N LEU A 392 18.81 -12.11 4.58
CA LEU A 392 19.27 -12.23 5.97
C LEU A 392 18.46 -13.32 6.72
N PHE A 393 17.13 -13.30 6.62
CA PHE A 393 16.27 -14.32 7.21
C PHE A 393 16.62 -15.71 6.69
N THR A 394 16.72 -15.87 5.38
CA THR A 394 17.11 -17.15 4.74
C THR A 394 18.50 -17.62 5.21
N GLY A 395 19.47 -16.72 5.33
CA GLY A 395 20.80 -17.03 5.86
C GLY A 395 20.76 -17.53 7.31
N LEU A 396 19.89 -16.97 8.14
CA LEU A 396 19.70 -17.42 9.51
C LEU A 396 19.01 -18.78 9.58
N THR A 397 17.94 -19.02 8.81
CA THR A 397 17.16 -20.26 8.85
C THR A 397 17.83 -21.39 8.10
N GLN A 398 18.15 -21.22 6.83
CA GLN A 398 18.70 -22.27 5.96
C GLN A 398 20.23 -22.33 5.98
N GLY A 399 20.91 -21.18 6.18
CA GLY A 399 22.38 -21.12 6.23
C GLY A 399 22.95 -21.55 7.58
N LEU A 400 22.40 -21.01 8.67
CA LEU A 400 22.84 -21.31 10.04
C LEU A 400 21.96 -22.36 10.75
N GLY A 401 20.85 -22.79 10.14
CA GLY A 401 19.94 -23.78 10.74
C GLY A 401 19.19 -23.26 11.97
N LEU A 402 19.03 -21.97 12.15
CA LEU A 402 18.33 -21.41 13.31
C LEU A 402 16.82 -21.66 13.21
N GLY A 403 16.24 -22.15 14.29
CA GLY A 403 14.79 -22.28 14.42
C GLY A 403 14.09 -20.92 14.57
N LEU A 404 12.77 -20.89 14.34
CA LEU A 404 11.96 -19.66 14.34
C LEU A 404 12.12 -18.85 15.63
N ALA A 405 12.19 -19.50 16.81
CA ALA A 405 12.42 -18.83 18.10
C ALA A 405 13.72 -18.02 18.14
N ALA A 406 14.83 -18.61 17.62
CA ALA A 406 16.11 -17.91 17.58
C ALA A 406 16.11 -16.76 16.57
N VAL A 407 15.44 -16.94 15.42
CA VAL A 407 15.29 -15.89 14.40
C VAL A 407 14.41 -14.76 14.94
N ALA A 408 13.34 -15.07 15.68
CA ALA A 408 12.52 -14.06 16.36
C ALA A 408 13.34 -13.25 17.39
N ALA A 409 14.29 -13.89 18.12
CA ALA A 409 15.19 -13.18 19.02
C ALA A 409 16.12 -12.20 18.28
N VAL A 410 16.66 -12.59 17.11
CA VAL A 410 17.40 -11.67 16.21
C VAL A 410 16.51 -10.53 15.76
N GLY A 411 15.28 -10.82 15.34
CA GLY A 411 14.27 -9.82 15.00
C GLY A 411 13.98 -8.85 16.15
N ALA A 412 13.90 -9.33 17.39
CA ALA A 412 13.75 -8.47 18.57
C ALA A 412 14.93 -7.50 18.74
N GLY A 413 16.16 -7.95 18.49
CA GLY A 413 17.35 -7.09 18.47
C GLY A 413 17.27 -5.99 17.41
N ILE A 414 16.82 -6.34 16.19
CA ILE A 414 16.59 -5.37 15.11
C ILE A 414 15.47 -4.38 15.51
N ALA A 415 14.39 -4.82 16.14
CA ALA A 415 13.30 -3.97 16.61
C ALA A 415 13.72 -3.04 17.75
N ALA A 416 14.62 -3.50 18.65
CA ALA A 416 15.23 -2.65 19.67
C ALA A 416 16.07 -1.54 19.04
N LEU A 417 16.90 -1.86 18.05
CA LEU A 417 17.66 -0.87 17.28
C LEU A 417 16.72 0.11 16.57
N TRP A 418 15.64 -0.38 15.96
CA TRP A 418 14.61 0.45 15.32
C TRP A 418 13.97 1.41 16.32
N SER A 419 13.70 0.96 17.56
CA SER A 419 13.18 1.80 18.65
C SER A 419 14.15 2.93 19.02
N ILE A 420 15.44 2.61 19.16
CA ILE A 420 16.50 3.57 19.48
C ILE A 420 16.62 4.64 18.38
N VAL A 421 16.67 4.20 17.11
CA VAL A 421 16.71 5.11 15.95
C VAL A 421 15.47 6.00 15.93
N GLY A 422 14.29 5.46 16.24
CA GLY A 422 13.04 6.22 16.34
C GLY A 422 13.09 7.31 17.41
N ILE A 423 13.55 6.97 18.63
CA ILE A 423 13.72 7.95 19.72
C ILE A 423 14.72 9.04 19.33
N TYR A 424 15.84 8.65 18.73
CA TYR A 424 16.87 9.59 18.28
C TYR A 424 16.32 10.57 17.25
N LEU A 425 15.65 10.07 16.21
CA LEU A 425 15.01 10.89 15.18
C LEU A 425 13.95 11.84 15.74
N GLY A 426 13.10 11.35 16.65
CA GLY A 426 12.09 12.18 17.29
C GLY A 426 12.69 13.32 18.11
N ARG A 427 13.75 13.04 18.88
CA ARG A 427 14.50 14.06 19.64
C ARG A 427 15.20 15.05 18.73
N TRP A 428 15.80 14.57 17.64
CA TRP A 428 16.46 15.43 16.64
C TRP A 428 15.44 16.38 15.99
N PHE A 429 14.27 15.85 15.63
CA PHE A 429 13.16 16.67 15.11
C PHE A 429 12.74 17.77 16.11
N GLU A 430 12.59 17.46 17.41
CA GLU A 430 12.17 18.45 18.41
C GLU A 430 13.22 19.52 18.71
N ARG A 431 14.53 19.19 18.64
CA ARG A 431 15.62 20.17 18.83
C ARG A 431 15.71 21.21 17.72
N GLY A 432 15.12 20.96 16.56
CA GLY A 432 15.17 21.90 15.44
C GLY A 432 16.50 21.96 14.69
N GLU A 433 17.43 21.08 14.97
CA GLU A 433 18.71 20.95 14.30
C GLU A 433 18.52 20.15 13.00
N THR A 434 18.91 20.70 11.84
CA THR A 434 18.87 20.03 10.52
C THR A 434 20.23 20.08 9.86
#